data_71dbe9224732016b1f9f60959db0f7ca
#
_entry.id   71dbe9224732016b1f9f60959db0f7ca
#
_cell.length_a   1.000
_cell.length_b   1.000
_cell.length_c   1.000
_cell.angle_alpha   90.00
_cell.angle_beta   90.00
_cell.angle_gamma   90.00
#
_symmetry.space_group_name_H-M   'P 1'
#
loop_
_entity.id
_entity.type
_entity.pdbx_description
1 polymer ?
#
loop_
_entity_poly.entity_id
_entity_poly.type
_entity_poly.pdbx_seq_one_letter_code
_entity_poly.pdbx_strand_id
1 'polypeptide(L)'
;MRRGLLALIFFLCCIVQGMAQERFGVAYYDVDKFYDTIPSKFYDDRAYTPEGKLGWSAERYRRKVDNVARVVDSMAMSVIVLYGVENEQVVRDVVKASNQDYAYIHRTQDYNDGLDFAMLYFADKFFVERITPWRGALCVEGEANGRPLTIVATNRCSSLGVLFAERNLNREGNRIVLLGQPSRAGFRGLGLQDYTADAERAGRGNIFVNEGWTMRDRVASNITGVESCDVYIKHWLLDKNAMPQPTFDKGRYRGGYSSSLPIYIYFKEIF
;
A
#
# COMPACT_ATOMS: atom_id res chain seq x y z
N MET A 1 6.04 56.45 2.04
CA MET A 1 5.70 55.50 3.09
C MET A 1 4.67 54.39 2.67
N ARG A 2 3.61 54.67 1.88
CA ARG A 2 2.62 53.65 1.48
C ARG A 2 3.15 52.53 0.55
N ARG A 3 4.17 52.81 -0.29
CA ARG A 3 4.75 51.78 -1.22
C ARG A 3 5.65 50.74 -0.51
N GLY A 4 6.34 51.16 0.57
CA GLY A 4 7.18 50.27 1.36
C GLY A 4 6.37 49.29 2.22
N LEU A 5 5.20 49.72 2.71
CA LEU A 5 4.31 48.88 3.53
C LEU A 5 3.63 47.76 2.70
N LEU A 6 3.26 48.07 1.46
CA LEU A 6 2.69 47.08 0.53
C LEU A 6 3.71 45.99 0.10
N ALA A 7 4.98 46.37 -0.11
CA ALA A 7 6.04 45.42 -0.42
C ALA A 7 6.36 44.48 0.75
N LEU A 8 6.32 45.01 1.99
CA LEU A 8 6.56 44.24 3.21
C LEU A 8 5.43 43.24 3.46
N ILE A 9 4.17 43.62 3.22
CA ILE A 9 3.00 42.74 3.36
C ILE A 9 3.04 41.63 2.28
N PHE A 10 3.45 41.94 1.04
CA PHE A 10 3.60 40.95 -0.01
C PHE A 10 4.72 39.95 0.28
N PHE A 11 5.84 40.43 0.86
CA PHE A 11 6.95 39.56 1.25
C PHE A 11 6.59 38.67 2.46
N LEU A 12 5.82 39.18 3.42
CA LEU A 12 5.31 38.41 4.55
C LEU A 12 4.28 37.35 4.11
N CYS A 13 3.40 37.63 3.13
CA CYS A 13 2.48 36.65 2.56
C CYS A 13 3.21 35.53 1.82
N CYS A 14 4.32 35.82 1.14
CA CYS A 14 5.11 34.78 0.46
C CYS A 14 5.85 33.84 1.44
N ILE A 15 6.22 34.34 2.62
CA ILE A 15 6.89 33.52 3.66
C ILE A 15 5.89 32.61 4.38
N VAL A 16 4.62 33.01 4.52
CA VAL A 16 3.58 32.19 5.17
C VAL A 16 3.07 31.06 4.25
N GLN A 17 3.28 31.12 2.94
CA GLN A 17 2.93 30.05 2.02
C GLN A 17 3.92 28.87 2.01
N GLY A 18 5.02 28.93 2.74
CA GLY A 18 6.12 27.96 2.72
C GLY A 18 6.11 26.89 3.81
N MET A 19 5.13 26.85 4.72
CA MET A 19 5.08 25.87 5.80
C MET A 19 3.77 25.07 5.80
N ALA A 20 3.34 24.60 4.65
CA ALA A 20 2.45 23.44 4.64
C ALA A 20 3.28 22.24 5.15
N GLN A 21 3.07 21.89 6.40
CA GLN A 21 3.72 20.73 7.02
C GLN A 21 3.43 19.51 6.14
N GLU A 22 4.49 18.98 5.50
CA GLU A 22 4.35 17.88 4.55
C GLU A 22 3.94 16.62 5.30
N ARG A 23 2.72 16.17 5.04
CA ARG A 23 2.18 14.92 5.56
C ARG A 23 2.94 13.75 4.97
N PHE A 24 3.30 12.78 5.80
CA PHE A 24 3.81 11.51 5.33
C PHE A 24 2.72 10.45 5.41
N GLY A 25 2.32 9.93 4.26
CA GLY A 25 1.28 8.92 4.14
C GLY A 25 1.85 7.58 3.72
N VAL A 26 1.37 6.52 4.36
CA VAL A 26 1.67 5.13 3.98
C VAL A 26 0.37 4.38 3.77
N ALA A 27 0.24 3.67 2.64
CA ALA A 27 -0.93 2.88 2.32
C ALA A 27 -0.58 1.42 2.02
N TYR A 28 -1.57 0.55 2.21
CA TYR A 28 -1.54 -0.84 1.76
C TYR A 28 -2.77 -1.13 0.91
N TYR A 29 -2.56 -1.80 -0.22
CA TYR A 29 -3.62 -2.18 -1.12
C TYR A 29 -3.40 -3.60 -1.64
N ASP A 30 -4.25 -4.53 -1.22
CA ASP A 30 -4.35 -5.85 -1.83
C ASP A 30 -5.08 -5.70 -3.17
N VAL A 31 -4.35 -5.87 -4.28
CA VAL A 31 -4.87 -5.70 -5.63
C VAL A 31 -5.53 -6.96 -6.19
N ASP A 32 -5.86 -7.93 -5.34
CA ASP A 32 -6.24 -9.29 -5.73
C ASP A 32 -5.10 -9.99 -6.49
N LYS A 33 -5.45 -10.92 -7.37
CA LYS A 33 -4.51 -11.67 -8.19
C LYS A 33 -4.18 -10.89 -9.46
N PHE A 34 -3.06 -10.19 -9.44
CA PHE A 34 -2.61 -9.36 -10.54
C PHE A 34 -1.47 -10.04 -11.31
N TYR A 35 -1.83 -11.06 -12.06
CA TYR A 35 -0.96 -11.75 -13.01
C TYR A 35 -0.85 -10.95 -14.31
N ASP A 36 0.26 -11.13 -15.02
CA ASP A 36 0.36 -10.75 -16.43
C ASP A 36 -0.43 -11.72 -17.33
N THR A 37 -0.15 -11.82 -18.60
CA THR A 37 -0.86 -12.71 -19.54
C THR A 37 0.02 -13.86 -20.04
N ILE A 38 1.23 -14.00 -19.48
CA ILE A 38 2.25 -14.98 -19.91
C ILE A 38 2.37 -16.06 -18.84
N PRO A 39 2.16 -17.35 -19.17
CA PRO A 39 2.19 -18.40 -18.16
C PRO A 39 3.58 -18.55 -17.54
N SER A 40 3.63 -18.59 -16.22
CA SER A 40 4.86 -18.79 -15.46
C SER A 40 5.40 -20.22 -15.63
N LYS A 41 6.72 -20.37 -15.51
CA LYS A 41 7.40 -21.67 -15.45
C LYS A 41 7.54 -22.19 -14.01
N PHE A 42 7.25 -21.36 -13.00
CA PHE A 42 7.53 -21.64 -11.59
C PHE A 42 6.27 -21.96 -10.78
N TYR A 43 5.10 -21.46 -11.18
CA TYR A 43 3.82 -21.67 -10.49
C TYR A 43 2.67 -21.77 -11.50
N ASP A 44 1.51 -22.24 -11.05
CA ASP A 44 0.33 -22.45 -11.92
C ASP A 44 -0.56 -21.20 -11.96
N ASP A 45 -0.33 -20.36 -12.94
CA ASP A 45 -1.11 -19.18 -13.27
C ASP A 45 -1.89 -19.32 -14.59
N ARG A 46 -1.93 -20.53 -15.20
CA ARG A 46 -2.56 -20.80 -16.52
C ARG A 46 -4.00 -20.34 -16.63
N ALA A 47 -4.73 -20.23 -15.52
CA ALA A 47 -6.07 -19.67 -15.52
C ALA A 47 -6.09 -18.17 -15.93
N TYR A 48 -4.98 -17.45 -15.73
CA TYR A 48 -4.77 -16.04 -16.02
C TYR A 48 -4.03 -15.80 -17.35
N THR A 49 -4.30 -16.62 -18.34
CA THR A 49 -3.84 -16.43 -19.73
C THR A 49 -5.03 -16.17 -20.66
N PRO A 50 -4.83 -15.66 -21.88
CA PRO A 50 -5.91 -15.45 -22.85
C PRO A 50 -6.74 -16.71 -23.14
N GLU A 51 -6.06 -17.86 -23.21
CA GLU A 51 -6.65 -19.18 -23.46
C GLU A 51 -7.07 -19.88 -22.15
N GLY A 52 -6.71 -19.30 -21.02
CA GLY A 52 -7.00 -19.85 -19.70
C GLY A 52 -8.47 -19.74 -19.31
N LYS A 53 -8.84 -20.46 -18.23
CA LYS A 53 -10.23 -20.52 -17.73
C LYS A 53 -10.87 -19.15 -17.51
N LEU A 54 -10.07 -18.14 -17.13
CA LEU A 54 -10.55 -16.78 -16.84
C LEU A 54 -10.55 -15.88 -18.07
N GLY A 55 -9.96 -16.33 -19.20
CA GLY A 55 -9.85 -15.54 -20.42
C GLY A 55 -9.14 -14.21 -20.18
N TRP A 56 -7.99 -14.24 -19.49
CA TRP A 56 -7.24 -13.06 -19.07
C TRP A 56 -6.49 -12.44 -20.26
N SER A 57 -7.24 -11.73 -21.11
CA SER A 57 -6.71 -11.09 -22.32
C SER A 57 -5.85 -9.85 -22.01
N ALA A 58 -5.03 -9.46 -22.98
CA ALA A 58 -4.24 -8.22 -22.92
C ALA A 58 -5.10 -6.95 -22.66
N GLU A 59 -6.35 -6.93 -23.14
CA GLU A 59 -7.29 -5.83 -22.87
C GLU A 59 -7.71 -5.82 -21.38
N ARG A 60 -8.06 -6.99 -20.83
CA ARG A 60 -8.44 -7.12 -19.41
C ARG A 60 -7.27 -6.79 -18.49
N TYR A 61 -6.07 -7.23 -18.85
CA TYR A 61 -4.83 -6.89 -18.16
C TYR A 61 -4.60 -5.37 -18.15
N ARG A 62 -4.63 -4.70 -19.32
CA ARG A 62 -4.46 -3.25 -19.40
C ARG A 62 -5.50 -2.51 -18.56
N ARG A 63 -6.77 -2.92 -18.61
CA ARG A 63 -7.80 -2.34 -17.77
C ARG A 63 -7.50 -2.48 -16.28
N LYS A 64 -6.92 -3.60 -15.86
CA LYS A 64 -6.49 -3.79 -14.47
C LYS A 64 -5.33 -2.87 -14.13
N VAL A 65 -4.36 -2.71 -15.02
CA VAL A 65 -3.26 -1.75 -14.87
C VAL A 65 -3.82 -0.34 -14.66
N ASP A 66 -4.71 0.12 -15.56
CA ASP A 66 -5.32 1.46 -15.47
C ASP A 66 -6.12 1.65 -14.17
N ASN A 67 -6.86 0.63 -13.75
CA ASN A 67 -7.61 0.66 -12.51
C ASN A 67 -6.70 0.79 -11.28
N VAL A 68 -5.62 0.03 -11.19
CA VAL A 68 -4.67 0.10 -10.06
C VAL A 68 -3.93 1.43 -10.09
N ALA A 69 -3.46 1.88 -11.26
CA ALA A 69 -2.82 3.20 -11.42
C ALA A 69 -3.75 4.34 -10.97
N ARG A 70 -5.05 4.29 -11.33
CA ARG A 70 -6.04 5.27 -10.86
C ARG A 70 -6.17 5.30 -9.35
N VAL A 71 -6.13 4.15 -8.68
CA VAL A 71 -6.16 4.09 -7.21
C VAL A 71 -4.91 4.71 -6.63
N VAL A 72 -3.73 4.34 -7.14
CA VAL A 72 -2.43 4.89 -6.75
C VAL A 72 -2.40 6.41 -6.90
N ASP A 73 -2.80 6.93 -8.06
CA ASP A 73 -2.87 8.37 -8.34
C ASP A 73 -3.82 9.11 -7.40
N SER A 74 -4.97 8.51 -7.13
CA SER A 74 -5.98 9.11 -6.25
C SER A 74 -5.57 9.12 -4.77
N MET A 75 -4.74 8.17 -4.34
CA MET A 75 -4.15 8.18 -3.00
C MET A 75 -2.98 9.16 -2.89
N ALA A 76 -2.08 9.20 -3.87
CA ALA A 76 -0.90 10.06 -3.96
C ALA A 76 -0.10 10.12 -2.65
N MET A 77 0.12 8.97 -1.99
CA MET A 77 0.80 8.90 -0.71
C MET A 77 2.31 8.75 -0.85
N SER A 78 3.05 9.11 0.20
CA SER A 78 4.52 9.03 0.21
C SER A 78 5.01 7.62 -0.08
N VAL A 79 4.30 6.61 0.44
CA VAL A 79 4.55 5.19 0.18
C VAL A 79 3.23 4.44 0.00
N ILE A 80 3.16 3.59 -1.02
CA ILE A 80 2.02 2.69 -1.27
C ILE A 80 2.56 1.28 -1.43
N VAL A 81 2.14 0.37 -0.57
CA VAL A 81 2.44 -1.05 -0.70
C VAL A 81 1.30 -1.73 -1.43
N LEU A 82 1.60 -2.41 -2.52
CA LEU A 82 0.69 -3.29 -3.24
C LEU A 82 0.99 -4.73 -2.86
N TYR A 83 -0.03 -5.54 -2.62
CA TYR A 83 0.07 -7.00 -2.48
C TYR A 83 -0.75 -7.71 -3.55
N GLY A 84 -0.28 -8.86 -3.98
CA GLY A 84 -0.94 -9.65 -5.02
C GLY A 84 -0.44 -9.34 -6.42
N VAL A 85 0.78 -8.85 -6.55
CA VAL A 85 1.46 -8.53 -7.81
C VAL A 85 2.40 -9.68 -8.18
N GLU A 86 2.32 -10.15 -9.41
CA GLU A 86 3.08 -11.30 -9.88
C GLU A 86 4.57 -11.01 -10.08
N ASN A 87 4.88 -9.98 -10.86
CA ASN A 87 6.25 -9.74 -11.30
C ASN A 87 6.57 -8.25 -11.49
N GLU A 88 7.84 -7.95 -11.75
CA GLU A 88 8.32 -6.59 -11.95
C GLU A 88 7.66 -5.90 -13.16
N GLN A 89 7.32 -6.66 -14.22
CA GLN A 89 6.69 -6.06 -15.40
C GLN A 89 5.31 -5.50 -15.07
N VAL A 90 4.51 -6.20 -14.26
CA VAL A 90 3.22 -5.71 -13.78
C VAL A 90 3.38 -4.40 -13.00
N VAL A 91 4.41 -4.30 -12.13
CA VAL A 91 4.69 -3.07 -11.38
C VAL A 91 5.08 -1.92 -12.31
N ARG A 92 5.96 -2.17 -13.28
CA ARG A 92 6.37 -1.18 -14.28
C ARG A 92 5.18 -0.66 -15.08
N ASP A 93 4.27 -1.54 -15.47
CA ASP A 93 3.08 -1.14 -16.23
C ASP A 93 2.16 -0.24 -15.38
N VAL A 94 1.99 -0.53 -14.09
CA VAL A 94 1.24 0.33 -13.16
C VAL A 94 1.92 1.70 -13.00
N VAL A 95 3.23 1.73 -12.74
CA VAL A 95 3.98 2.98 -12.58
C VAL A 95 3.94 3.81 -13.86
N LYS A 96 4.08 3.17 -15.03
CA LYS A 96 4.01 3.86 -16.33
C LYS A 96 2.61 4.42 -16.63
N ALA A 97 1.55 3.77 -16.13
CA ALA A 97 0.17 4.23 -16.30
C ALA A 97 -0.24 5.28 -15.25
N SER A 98 0.51 5.39 -14.15
CA SER A 98 0.32 6.41 -13.11
C SER A 98 0.74 7.80 -13.61
N ASN A 99 0.06 8.84 -13.10
CA ASN A 99 0.44 10.25 -13.32
C ASN A 99 1.43 10.76 -12.27
N GLN A 100 1.86 9.90 -11.33
CA GLN A 100 2.80 10.23 -10.27
C GLN A 100 4.19 9.69 -10.62
N ASP A 101 5.24 10.39 -10.19
CA ASP A 101 6.63 9.97 -10.39
C ASP A 101 7.09 9.04 -9.24
N TYR A 102 6.51 7.84 -9.19
CA TYR A 102 6.88 6.83 -8.22
C TYR A 102 8.13 6.05 -8.62
N ALA A 103 9.11 5.98 -7.72
CA ALA A 103 10.04 4.88 -7.70
C ALA A 103 9.36 3.61 -7.16
N TYR A 104 9.92 2.43 -7.46
CA TYR A 104 9.31 1.18 -6.99
C TYR A 104 10.34 0.16 -6.54
N ILE A 105 9.87 -0.75 -5.68
CA ILE A 105 10.56 -1.97 -5.26
C ILE A 105 9.63 -3.13 -5.55
N HIS A 106 10.18 -4.17 -6.18
CA HIS A 106 9.56 -5.49 -6.28
C HIS A 106 10.65 -6.56 -6.14
N ARG A 107 10.32 -7.66 -5.48
CA ARG A 107 11.18 -8.82 -5.35
C ARG A 107 10.32 -10.06 -5.49
N THR A 108 10.41 -10.71 -6.64
CA THR A 108 9.72 -11.98 -6.89
C THR A 108 10.23 -13.04 -5.93
N GLN A 109 9.32 -13.74 -5.30
CA GLN A 109 9.58 -14.90 -4.47
C GLN A 109 8.90 -16.10 -5.12
N ASP A 110 9.67 -16.99 -5.70
CA ASP A 110 9.19 -18.13 -6.49
C ASP A 110 8.56 -19.23 -5.60
N TYR A 111 7.55 -18.88 -4.82
CA TYR A 111 6.83 -19.83 -3.98
C TYR A 111 5.31 -19.60 -4.05
N ASN A 112 4.54 -20.62 -3.69
CA ASN A 112 3.06 -20.64 -3.73
C ASN A 112 2.50 -20.30 -5.13
N ASP A 113 1.76 -19.22 -5.20
CA ASP A 113 1.10 -18.73 -6.41
C ASP A 113 1.84 -17.58 -7.13
N GLY A 114 3.06 -17.28 -6.68
CA GLY A 114 3.91 -16.24 -7.30
C GLY A 114 3.43 -14.80 -7.08
N LEU A 115 2.50 -14.58 -6.15
CA LEU A 115 2.00 -13.25 -5.84
C LEU A 115 2.73 -12.63 -4.66
N ASP A 116 3.36 -11.51 -4.89
CA ASP A 116 4.25 -10.83 -3.95
C ASP A 116 3.86 -9.39 -3.67
N PHE A 117 4.74 -8.70 -2.95
CA PHE A 117 4.63 -7.28 -2.65
C PHE A 117 5.35 -6.43 -3.68
N ALA A 118 4.75 -5.28 -4.00
CA ALA A 118 5.44 -4.15 -4.58
C ALA A 118 5.29 -2.93 -3.67
N MET A 119 6.32 -2.09 -3.62
CA MET A 119 6.27 -0.80 -2.92
C MET A 119 6.51 0.31 -3.92
N LEU A 120 5.58 1.23 -4.01
CA LEU A 120 5.71 2.49 -4.75
C LEU A 120 6.02 3.59 -3.75
N TYR A 121 6.97 4.49 -4.06
CA TYR A 121 7.35 5.54 -3.13
C TYR A 121 7.88 6.78 -3.86
N PHE A 122 7.66 7.95 -3.30
CA PHE A 122 8.32 9.17 -3.76
C PHE A 122 9.76 9.19 -3.24
N ALA A 123 10.74 9.23 -4.16
CA ALA A 123 12.15 9.16 -3.82
C ALA A 123 12.65 10.37 -3.01
N ASP A 124 11.98 11.52 -3.12
CA ASP A 124 12.22 12.72 -2.32
C ASP A 124 11.62 12.65 -0.89
N LYS A 125 10.73 11.68 -0.62
CA LYS A 125 10.10 11.47 0.68
C LYS A 125 10.67 10.29 1.47
N PHE A 126 11.12 9.26 0.78
CA PHE A 126 11.64 8.05 1.39
C PHE A 126 12.90 7.58 0.68
N PHE A 127 14.03 7.60 1.37
CA PHE A 127 15.31 7.09 0.87
C PHE A 127 15.49 5.64 1.31
N VAL A 128 15.55 4.72 0.36
CA VAL A 128 15.68 3.28 0.61
C VAL A 128 17.13 2.89 0.82
N GLU A 129 17.43 2.28 1.97
CA GLU A 129 18.76 1.77 2.32
C GLU A 129 18.89 0.27 2.15
N ARG A 130 17.83 -0.48 2.54
CA ARG A 130 17.85 -1.94 2.53
C ARG A 130 16.50 -2.54 2.23
N ILE A 131 16.52 -3.58 1.42
CA ILE A 131 15.33 -4.38 1.06
C ILE A 131 15.59 -5.80 1.53
N THR A 132 14.70 -6.32 2.39
CA THR A 132 14.76 -7.70 2.88
C THR A 132 13.45 -8.40 2.49
N PRO A 133 13.47 -9.21 1.40
CA PRO A 133 12.36 -10.10 1.09
C PRO A 133 12.31 -11.21 2.16
N TRP A 134 11.09 -11.50 2.62
CA TRP A 134 10.84 -12.51 3.64
C TRP A 134 9.61 -13.32 3.25
N ARG A 135 9.56 -14.60 3.62
CA ARG A 135 8.41 -15.42 3.25
C ARG A 135 7.12 -14.87 3.86
N GLY A 136 6.23 -14.35 3.00
CA GLY A 136 4.98 -13.70 3.41
C GLY A 136 5.17 -12.29 3.97
N ALA A 137 6.36 -11.66 3.78
CA ALA A 137 6.59 -10.27 4.13
C ALA A 137 7.66 -9.61 3.25
N LEU A 138 7.62 -8.29 3.19
CA LEU A 138 8.65 -7.44 2.63
C LEU A 138 9.03 -6.39 3.68
N CYS A 139 10.30 -6.33 4.05
CA CYS A 139 10.84 -5.32 4.96
C CYS A 139 11.73 -4.37 4.17
N VAL A 140 11.42 -3.08 4.23
CA VAL A 140 12.20 -2.01 3.62
C VAL A 140 12.65 -1.04 4.70
N GLU A 141 13.96 -0.98 4.92
CA GLU A 141 14.60 -0.06 5.85
C GLU A 141 15.12 1.14 5.06
N GLY A 142 15.00 2.32 5.63
CA GLY A 142 15.44 3.56 5.00
C GLY A 142 15.26 4.76 5.89
N GLU A 143 15.23 5.93 5.28
CA GLU A 143 15.06 7.20 5.96
C GLU A 143 13.94 8.02 5.33
N ALA A 144 13.22 8.73 6.17
CA ALA A 144 12.32 9.79 5.76
C ALA A 144 12.65 11.05 6.58
N ASN A 145 12.90 12.18 5.89
CA ASN A 145 13.39 13.43 6.50
C ASN A 145 14.65 13.23 7.38
N GLY A 146 15.59 12.40 6.96
CA GLY A 146 16.85 12.13 7.67
C GLY A 146 16.70 11.31 8.96
N ARG A 147 15.57 10.61 9.14
CA ARG A 147 15.35 9.76 10.32
C ARG A 147 15.00 8.32 9.91
N PRO A 148 15.51 7.33 10.65
CA PRO A 148 15.25 5.93 10.32
C PRO A 148 13.76 5.60 10.30
N LEU A 149 13.31 4.98 9.22
CA LEU A 149 11.96 4.47 9.04
C LEU A 149 12.02 3.08 8.40
N THR A 150 11.35 2.14 9.00
CA THR A 150 11.19 0.78 8.45
C THR A 150 9.73 0.55 8.08
N ILE A 151 9.49 0.15 6.85
CA ILE A 151 8.18 -0.25 6.36
C ILE A 151 8.17 -1.76 6.19
N VAL A 152 7.23 -2.43 6.86
CA VAL A 152 7.06 -3.88 6.79
C VAL A 152 5.69 -4.18 6.21
N ALA A 153 5.67 -4.82 5.05
CA ALA A 153 4.44 -5.38 4.50
C ALA A 153 4.30 -6.85 4.87
N THR A 154 3.10 -7.32 5.16
CA THR A 154 2.86 -8.72 5.54
C THR A 154 1.59 -9.30 4.94
N ASN A 155 1.65 -10.58 4.54
CA ASN A 155 0.49 -11.39 4.22
C ASN A 155 0.57 -12.71 5.00
N ARG A 156 -0.09 -12.77 6.17
CA ARG A 156 -0.17 -13.93 7.07
C ARG A 156 1.21 -14.50 7.46
N CYS A 157 2.25 -13.69 7.47
CA CYS A 157 3.59 -14.13 7.85
C CYS A 157 3.60 -14.59 9.31
N SER A 158 3.88 -15.87 9.55
CA SER A 158 3.95 -16.45 10.91
C SER A 158 5.29 -16.19 11.60
N SER A 159 6.32 -15.81 10.85
CA SER A 159 7.70 -15.58 11.33
C SER A 159 8.06 -14.09 11.45
N LEU A 160 7.08 -13.18 11.55
CA LEU A 160 7.35 -11.75 11.73
C LEU A 160 8.23 -11.46 12.96
N GLY A 161 8.01 -12.16 14.06
CA GLY A 161 8.84 -12.00 15.26
C GLY A 161 10.31 -12.36 15.01
N VAL A 162 10.58 -13.37 14.18
CA VAL A 162 11.95 -13.74 13.77
C VAL A 162 12.54 -12.63 12.90
N LEU A 163 11.81 -12.14 11.90
CA LEU A 163 12.25 -11.02 11.05
C LEU A 163 12.60 -9.79 11.91
N PHE A 164 11.75 -9.45 12.88
CA PHE A 164 11.97 -8.32 13.79
C PHE A 164 13.23 -8.49 14.63
N ALA A 165 13.49 -9.71 15.14
CA ALA A 165 14.68 -10.01 15.92
C ALA A 165 15.95 -10.01 15.05
N GLU A 166 15.95 -10.70 13.90
CA GLU A 166 17.11 -10.79 13.02
C GLU A 166 17.54 -9.41 12.47
N ARG A 167 16.55 -8.57 12.19
CA ARG A 167 16.79 -7.21 11.69
C ARG A 167 16.95 -6.19 12.81
N ASN A 168 16.82 -6.59 14.09
CA ASN A 168 16.83 -5.69 15.23
C ASN A 168 15.91 -4.46 15.01
N LEU A 169 14.68 -4.73 14.55
CA LEU A 169 13.76 -3.64 14.15
C LEU A 169 13.30 -2.81 15.34
N ASN A 170 13.20 -3.40 16.53
CA ASN A 170 12.79 -2.71 17.76
C ASN A 170 13.92 -1.91 18.43
N ARG A 171 15.06 -1.67 17.72
CA ARG A 171 16.12 -0.81 18.24
C ARG A 171 15.62 0.59 18.54
N GLU A 172 16.23 1.24 19.53
CA GLU A 172 15.91 2.62 19.87
C GLU A 172 16.05 3.57 18.67
N GLY A 173 15.12 4.50 18.54
CA GLY A 173 15.09 5.48 17.46
C GLY A 173 14.53 4.96 16.13
N ASN A 174 14.37 3.64 15.94
CA ASN A 174 13.77 3.12 14.72
C ASN A 174 12.25 3.29 14.73
N ARG A 175 11.74 3.87 13.67
CA ARG A 175 10.30 4.02 13.43
C ARG A 175 9.82 2.91 12.52
N ILE A 176 8.68 2.30 12.85
CA ILE A 176 8.16 1.14 12.14
C ILE A 176 6.72 1.40 11.73
N VAL A 177 6.42 1.15 10.46
CA VAL A 177 5.05 1.04 9.94
C VAL A 177 4.89 -0.37 9.39
N LEU A 178 4.01 -1.15 10.01
CA LEU A 178 3.67 -2.52 9.61
C LEU A 178 2.27 -2.52 9.01
N LEU A 179 2.14 -3.04 7.77
CA LEU A 179 0.87 -3.03 7.03
C LEU A 179 0.57 -4.42 6.45
N GLY A 180 -0.72 -4.70 6.29
CA GLY A 180 -1.22 -5.86 5.57
C GLY A 180 -1.95 -6.87 6.44
N GLN A 181 -2.09 -8.08 5.92
CA GLN A 181 -2.86 -9.12 6.58
C GLN A 181 -2.04 -9.81 7.69
N PRO A 182 -2.44 -9.71 8.97
CA PRO A 182 -1.74 -10.38 10.04
C PRO A 182 -1.91 -11.91 9.97
N SER A 183 -0.99 -12.64 10.57
CA SER A 183 -1.18 -14.06 10.89
C SER A 183 -2.23 -14.22 11.99
N ARG A 184 -2.59 -15.49 12.33
CA ARG A 184 -3.51 -15.77 13.44
C ARG A 184 -3.05 -15.20 14.80
N ALA A 185 -1.73 -15.06 15.01
CA ALA A 185 -1.16 -14.47 16.21
C ALA A 185 -1.32 -12.94 16.25
N GLY A 186 -1.71 -12.32 15.13
CA GLY A 186 -1.75 -10.86 14.98
C GLY A 186 -0.35 -10.25 15.04
N PHE A 187 -0.27 -9.03 15.56
CA PHE A 187 0.99 -8.28 15.76
C PHE A 187 1.45 -8.27 17.23
N ARG A 188 0.98 -9.25 18.01
CA ARG A 188 1.32 -9.35 19.43
C ARG A 188 2.84 -9.53 19.64
N GLY A 189 3.37 -8.86 20.64
CA GLY A 189 4.79 -8.96 20.99
C GLY A 189 5.75 -8.18 20.09
N LEU A 190 5.25 -7.47 19.07
CA LEU A 190 6.10 -6.65 18.19
C LEU A 190 6.31 -5.22 18.70
N GLY A 191 5.68 -4.83 19.82
CA GLY A 191 5.80 -3.47 20.38
C GLY A 191 5.11 -2.39 19.55
N LEU A 192 4.13 -2.76 18.71
CA LEU A 192 3.40 -1.86 17.82
C LEU A 192 1.96 -1.68 18.27
N GLN A 193 1.43 -0.47 18.09
CA GLN A 193 0.02 -0.15 18.26
C GLN A 193 -0.74 -0.38 16.95
N ASP A 194 -1.88 -1.09 17.02
CA ASP A 194 -2.81 -1.25 15.88
C ASP A 194 -3.69 0.00 15.76
N TYR A 195 -3.47 0.78 14.71
CA TYR A 195 -4.21 2.01 14.43
C TYR A 195 -5.52 1.77 13.64
N THR A 196 -5.69 0.61 13.02
CA THR A 196 -6.93 0.24 12.32
C THR A 196 -8.04 -0.20 13.27
N ALA A 197 -7.73 -0.47 14.55
CA ALA A 197 -8.69 -0.90 15.54
C ALA A 197 -9.82 0.12 15.77
N ASP A 198 -9.56 1.43 15.63
CA ASP A 198 -10.58 2.48 15.78
C ASP A 198 -11.56 2.48 14.60
N ALA A 199 -11.06 2.30 13.40
CA ALA A 199 -11.90 2.16 12.21
C ALA A 199 -12.80 0.92 12.30
N GLU A 200 -12.24 -0.21 12.76
CA GLU A 200 -13.00 -1.45 12.97
C GLU A 200 -14.09 -1.29 14.02
N ARG A 201 -13.79 -0.67 15.17
CA ARG A 201 -14.78 -0.38 16.22
C ARG A 201 -15.90 0.54 15.74
N ALA A 202 -15.61 1.41 14.78
CA ALA A 202 -16.59 2.25 14.11
C ALA A 202 -17.38 1.52 13.00
N GLY A 203 -17.26 0.20 12.87
CA GLY A 203 -17.94 -0.61 11.86
C GLY A 203 -17.37 -0.50 10.45
N ARG A 204 -16.19 0.10 10.28
CA ARG A 204 -15.51 0.18 8.98
C ARG A 204 -14.63 -1.04 8.75
N GLY A 205 -14.60 -1.53 7.52
CA GLY A 205 -13.76 -2.62 7.09
C GLY A 205 -13.22 -2.38 5.68
N ASN A 206 -12.20 -3.13 5.30
CA ASN A 206 -11.61 -3.03 3.97
C ASN A 206 -12.03 -4.16 3.03
N ILE A 207 -12.74 -5.16 3.51
CA ILE A 207 -13.39 -6.21 2.72
C ILE A 207 -14.86 -6.37 3.12
N PHE A 208 -15.68 -6.86 2.20
CA PHE A 208 -17.09 -7.18 2.47
C PHE A 208 -17.29 -8.70 2.36
N VAL A 209 -17.55 -9.37 3.48
CA VAL A 209 -17.74 -10.82 3.59
C VAL A 209 -18.85 -11.15 4.57
N ASN A 210 -19.58 -12.24 4.34
CA ASN A 210 -20.66 -12.68 5.20
C ASN A 210 -21.67 -11.55 5.55
N GLU A 211 -22.03 -10.78 4.51
CA GLU A 211 -22.99 -9.67 4.62
C GLU A 211 -22.53 -8.50 5.51
N GLY A 212 -21.23 -8.40 5.79
CA GLY A 212 -20.67 -7.35 6.63
C GLY A 212 -19.29 -6.86 6.21
N TRP A 213 -18.98 -5.63 6.62
CA TRP A 213 -17.65 -5.07 6.50
C TRP A 213 -16.71 -5.68 7.55
N THR A 214 -15.54 -6.08 7.13
CA THR A 214 -14.50 -6.69 7.98
C THR A 214 -13.17 -6.00 7.74
N MET A 215 -12.46 -5.66 8.83
CA MET A 215 -11.09 -5.15 8.75
C MET A 215 -10.12 -6.34 8.69
N ARG A 216 -9.80 -6.77 7.45
CA ARG A 216 -8.88 -7.88 7.20
C ARG A 216 -7.42 -7.43 7.28
N ASP A 217 -7.12 -6.33 6.61
CA ASP A 217 -5.78 -5.78 6.56
C ASP A 217 -5.62 -4.75 7.68
N ARG A 218 -4.42 -4.65 8.24
CA ARG A 218 -4.13 -3.85 9.44
C ARG A 218 -2.99 -2.89 9.19
N VAL A 219 -2.96 -1.81 9.97
CA VAL A 219 -1.83 -0.91 10.10
C VAL A 219 -1.43 -0.80 11.55
N ALA A 220 -0.18 -1.15 11.84
CA ALA A 220 0.39 -1.01 13.18
C ALA A 220 1.71 -0.21 13.12
N SER A 221 2.00 0.56 14.16
CA SER A 221 3.19 1.39 14.22
C SER A 221 3.62 1.65 15.67
N ASN A 222 4.89 1.97 15.86
CA ASN A 222 5.43 2.53 17.10
C ASN A 222 5.54 4.07 17.05
N ILE A 223 5.14 4.69 15.94
CA ILE A 223 5.16 6.14 15.77
C ILE A 223 3.94 6.73 16.48
N THR A 224 4.18 7.71 17.34
CA THR A 224 3.15 8.56 17.93
C THR A 224 2.85 9.74 17.01
N GLY A 225 1.75 10.47 17.19
CA GLY A 225 1.43 11.63 16.32
C GLY A 225 0.77 11.23 15.00
N VAL A 226 0.05 10.11 15.01
CA VAL A 226 -0.81 9.72 13.88
C VAL A 226 -1.92 10.77 13.71
N GLU A 227 -2.06 11.28 12.49
CA GLU A 227 -3.13 12.21 12.12
C GLU A 227 -4.43 11.47 11.83
N SER A 228 -4.34 10.43 11.01
CA SER A 228 -5.46 9.58 10.64
C SER A 228 -5.01 8.21 10.20
N CYS A 229 -5.83 7.19 10.47
CA CYS A 229 -5.68 5.85 9.93
C CYS A 229 -7.08 5.31 9.64
N ASP A 230 -7.33 4.91 8.38
CA ASP A 230 -8.65 4.47 7.97
C ASP A 230 -8.61 3.64 6.68
N VAL A 231 -9.79 3.24 6.22
CA VAL A 231 -10.04 2.65 4.91
C VAL A 231 -10.17 3.77 3.88
N TYR A 232 -9.48 3.62 2.74
CA TYR A 232 -9.56 4.56 1.63
C TYR A 232 -10.80 4.25 0.78
N ILE A 233 -11.84 5.07 0.91
CA ILE A 233 -13.12 4.88 0.25
C ILE A 233 -13.35 5.97 -0.78
N LYS A 234 -13.60 5.58 -2.03
CA LYS A 234 -14.12 6.45 -3.10
C LYS A 234 -15.34 5.78 -3.74
N HIS A 235 -16.32 6.55 -4.12
CA HIS A 235 -17.56 6.03 -4.70
C HIS A 235 -17.31 5.10 -5.91
N TRP A 236 -16.30 5.40 -6.71
CA TRP A 236 -15.94 4.61 -7.89
C TRP A 236 -15.20 3.28 -7.56
N LEU A 237 -14.75 3.06 -6.32
CA LEU A 237 -14.24 1.76 -5.84
C LEU A 237 -15.38 0.80 -5.47
N LEU A 238 -16.59 1.32 -5.31
CA LEU A 238 -17.73 0.56 -4.84
C LEU A 238 -18.72 0.31 -6.00
N ASP A 239 -19.40 -0.83 -5.93
CA ASP A 239 -20.51 -1.14 -6.81
C ASP A 239 -21.80 -0.45 -6.34
N LYS A 240 -22.91 -0.71 -7.05
CA LYS A 240 -24.24 -0.18 -6.72
C LYS A 240 -24.78 -0.61 -5.35
N ASN A 241 -24.22 -1.65 -4.75
CA ASN A 241 -24.57 -2.16 -3.43
C ASN A 241 -23.61 -1.67 -2.34
N ALA A 242 -22.76 -0.68 -2.66
CA ALA A 242 -21.71 -0.15 -1.80
C ALA A 242 -20.67 -1.21 -1.37
N MET A 243 -20.41 -2.21 -2.20
CA MET A 243 -19.37 -3.24 -2.00
C MET A 243 -18.17 -2.99 -2.90
N PRO A 244 -16.95 -3.42 -2.52
CA PRO A 244 -15.78 -3.31 -3.38
C PRO A 244 -16.03 -3.97 -4.75
N GLN A 245 -15.52 -3.34 -5.81
CA GLN A 245 -15.64 -3.87 -7.18
C GLN A 245 -14.45 -4.76 -7.51
N PRO A 246 -14.57 -6.10 -7.47
CA PRO A 246 -13.47 -7.00 -7.78
C PRO A 246 -13.18 -7.07 -9.28
N THR A 247 -11.95 -7.51 -9.62
CA THR A 247 -11.61 -7.85 -11.01
C THR A 247 -12.38 -9.08 -11.47
N PHE A 248 -12.49 -10.08 -10.60
CA PHE A 248 -13.29 -11.29 -10.80
C PHE A 248 -14.19 -11.55 -9.59
N ASP A 249 -15.40 -12.02 -9.85
CA ASP A 249 -16.32 -12.53 -8.86
C ASP A 249 -16.76 -13.94 -9.24
N LYS A 250 -16.43 -14.93 -8.41
CA LYS A 250 -16.73 -16.37 -8.64
C LYS A 250 -16.33 -16.82 -10.05
N GLY A 251 -15.14 -16.40 -10.51
CA GLY A 251 -14.59 -16.73 -11.82
C GLY A 251 -15.16 -15.95 -12.99
N ARG A 252 -16.09 -15.02 -12.77
CA ARG A 252 -16.62 -14.12 -13.81
C ARG A 252 -15.87 -12.80 -13.80
N TYR A 253 -15.41 -12.36 -14.94
CA TYR A 253 -14.78 -11.06 -15.09
C TYR A 253 -15.78 -9.93 -14.81
N ARG A 254 -15.41 -9.02 -13.92
CA ARG A 254 -16.18 -7.82 -13.56
C ARG A 254 -15.50 -6.55 -14.00
N GLY A 255 -14.19 -6.59 -14.22
CA GLY A 255 -13.39 -5.44 -14.67
C GLY A 255 -13.28 -4.32 -13.65
N GLY A 256 -13.46 -4.63 -12.37
CA GLY A 256 -13.31 -3.69 -11.26
C GLY A 256 -11.86 -3.60 -10.76
N TYR A 257 -11.72 -3.08 -9.55
CA TYR A 257 -10.43 -2.72 -8.93
C TYR A 257 -9.84 -3.87 -8.10
N SER A 258 -10.49 -4.21 -7.01
CA SER A 258 -10.13 -5.29 -6.09
C SER A 258 -11.34 -5.68 -5.23
N SER A 259 -11.30 -6.87 -4.66
CA SER A 259 -12.25 -7.32 -3.61
C SER A 259 -11.99 -6.65 -2.26
N SER A 260 -10.89 -5.90 -2.13
CA SER A 260 -10.57 -5.12 -0.96
C SER A 260 -10.35 -3.64 -1.28
N LEU A 261 -10.62 -2.80 -0.28
CA LEU A 261 -10.31 -1.38 -0.32
C LEU A 261 -8.92 -1.14 0.28
N PRO A 262 -8.17 -0.13 -0.20
CA PRO A 262 -6.91 0.24 0.43
C PRO A 262 -7.12 0.72 1.88
N ILE A 263 -6.11 0.52 2.73
CA ILE A 263 -6.02 1.11 4.06
C ILE A 263 -4.82 2.06 4.10
N TYR A 264 -4.88 3.08 4.94
CA TYR A 264 -3.82 4.08 5.02
C TYR A 264 -3.61 4.61 6.43
N ILE A 265 -2.43 5.21 6.62
CA ILE A 265 -2.07 5.99 7.79
C ILE A 265 -1.37 7.27 7.35
N TYR A 266 -1.76 8.40 7.97
CA TYR A 266 -1.05 9.67 7.86
C TYR A 266 -0.44 10.05 9.19
N PHE A 267 0.77 10.59 9.13
CA PHE A 267 1.48 11.13 10.27
C PHE A 267 1.55 12.66 10.14
N LYS A 268 1.26 13.37 11.25
CA LYS A 268 1.36 14.84 11.29
C LYS A 268 2.80 15.31 11.21
N GLU A 269 3.63 14.61 11.96
CA GLU A 269 5.06 14.88 12.07
C GLU A 269 5.73 13.53 12.23
N ILE A 270 6.23 12.97 11.16
CA ILE A 270 7.08 11.80 11.32
C ILE A 270 8.44 12.27 11.89
N PHE A 271 8.74 13.57 11.78
CA PHE A 271 10.09 14.06 11.96
C PHE A 271 10.15 15.47 12.53
#